data_777130e288db6336cbd62fe2886cacbc
#
_entry.id   777130e288db6336cbd62fe2886cacbc
#
_cell.length_a   1.000
_cell.length_b   1.000
_cell.length_c   1.000
_cell.angle_alpha   90.00
_cell.angle_beta   90.00
_cell.angle_gamma   90.00
#
_symmetry.space_group_name_H-M   'P 1'
#
loop_
_entity.id
_entity.type
_entity.pdbx_description
1 polymer ?
#
loop_
_entity_poly.entity_id
_entity_poly.type
_entity_poly.pdbx_seq_one_letter_code
_entity_poly.pdbx_strand_id
1 'polypeptide(L)'
;RDSSTSRGLGDVYKRQHLGNVDARVGDVAKTLANVRNDLAKPDIVVLDPPRAGARAKVCRQIAESGARSVVYIACDPASLARDTATLASLGYDLADIRAFDIYPTTHHVETVALFRKATR
;
A
#
# COMPACT_ATOMS: atom_id res chain seq x y z
N ARG A 1 2.09 6.96 10.38
CA ARG A 1 1.95 8.05 9.44
C ARG A 1 0.58 8.63 9.53
N ASP A 2 0.50 9.91 9.62
CA ASP A 2 -0.76 10.59 9.84
C ASP A 2 -1.32 11.21 8.55
N SER A 3 -2.57 11.62 8.60
CA SER A 3 -3.26 12.20 7.46
C SER A 3 -2.71 13.56 7.05
N SER A 4 -2.02 14.29 7.94
CA SER A 4 -1.46 15.59 7.62
C SER A 4 -0.28 15.48 6.65
N THR A 5 0.53 14.44 6.75
CA THR A 5 1.62 14.16 5.81
C THR A 5 1.07 13.91 4.41
N SER A 6 0.01 13.12 4.30
CA SER A 6 -0.66 12.86 3.00
C SER A 6 -1.22 14.13 2.39
N ARG A 7 -1.78 15.03 3.20
CA ARG A 7 -2.27 16.34 2.73
C ARG A 7 -1.13 17.18 2.16
N GLY A 8 0.02 17.22 2.85
CA GLY A 8 1.19 17.95 2.38
C GLY A 8 1.67 17.48 1.02
N LEU A 9 1.72 16.17 0.81
CA LEU A 9 2.08 15.58 -0.49
C LEU A 9 1.07 15.94 -1.57
N GLY A 10 -0.22 15.87 -1.27
CA GLY A 10 -1.27 16.24 -2.21
C GLY A 10 -1.14 17.70 -2.65
N ASP A 11 -0.86 18.61 -1.72
CA ASP A 11 -0.67 20.02 -2.02
C ASP A 11 0.57 20.25 -2.89
N VAL A 12 1.67 19.54 -2.65
CA VAL A 12 2.89 19.62 -3.46
C VAL A 12 2.59 19.20 -4.91
N TYR A 13 1.92 18.09 -5.10
CA TYR A 13 1.55 17.61 -6.43
C TYR A 13 0.64 18.58 -7.15
N LYS A 14 -0.35 19.16 -6.47
CA LYS A 14 -1.24 20.17 -7.06
C LYS A 14 -0.49 21.42 -7.48
N ARG A 15 0.46 21.88 -6.64
CA ARG A 15 1.28 23.06 -6.96
C ARG A 15 2.19 22.84 -8.16
N GLN A 16 2.61 21.60 -8.38
CA GLN A 16 3.44 21.23 -9.52
C GLN A 16 2.62 21.02 -10.80
N HIS A 17 1.30 21.18 -10.73
CA HIS A 17 0.38 21.03 -11.86
C HIS A 17 0.53 19.67 -12.60
N LEU A 18 0.74 18.60 -11.85
CA LEU A 18 0.82 17.25 -12.42
C LEU A 18 -0.59 16.77 -12.75
N GLY A 19 -0.95 16.80 -14.02
CA GLY A 19 -2.30 16.46 -14.48
C GLY A 19 -2.62 14.97 -14.38
N ASN A 20 -1.61 14.12 -14.16
CA ASN A 20 -1.78 12.67 -14.04
C ASN A 20 -1.79 12.18 -12.58
N VAL A 21 -1.92 13.08 -11.61
CA VAL A 21 -1.98 12.74 -10.18
C VAL A 21 -3.31 13.20 -9.61
N ASP A 22 -4.02 12.28 -8.96
CA ASP A 22 -5.24 12.57 -8.21
C ASP A 22 -4.95 12.28 -6.72
N ALA A 23 -4.79 13.34 -5.93
CA ALA A 23 -4.50 13.22 -4.50
C ALA A 23 -5.80 13.35 -3.70
N ARG A 24 -6.08 12.36 -2.87
CA ARG A 24 -7.28 12.31 -2.03
C ARG A 24 -6.89 12.10 -0.57
N VAL A 25 -7.61 12.77 0.33
CA VAL A 25 -7.46 12.63 1.78
C VAL A 25 -8.63 11.85 2.33
N GLY A 26 -8.34 10.83 3.14
CA GLY A 26 -9.38 10.05 3.78
C GLY A 26 -8.87 8.72 4.32
N ASP A 27 -9.76 8.00 4.96
CA ASP A 27 -9.51 6.61 5.36
C ASP A 27 -9.41 5.74 4.11
N VAL A 28 -8.37 4.92 4.03
CA VAL A 28 -8.07 4.14 2.82
C VAL A 28 -9.22 3.17 2.51
N ALA A 29 -9.70 2.42 3.49
CA ALA A 29 -10.76 1.44 3.27
C ALA A 29 -12.05 2.11 2.80
N LYS A 30 -12.41 3.24 3.38
CA LYS A 30 -13.60 4.01 2.98
C LYS A 30 -13.44 4.60 1.59
N THR A 31 -12.27 5.15 1.30
CA THR A 31 -11.97 5.73 -0.01
C THR A 31 -12.03 4.66 -1.10
N LEU A 32 -11.39 3.51 -0.89
CA LEU A 32 -11.41 2.42 -1.85
C LEU A 32 -12.81 1.86 -2.08
N ALA A 33 -13.65 1.82 -1.04
CA ALA A 33 -15.03 1.37 -1.17
C ALA A 33 -15.85 2.29 -2.08
N ASN A 34 -15.56 3.59 -2.08
CA ASN A 34 -16.33 4.60 -2.81
C ASN A 34 -15.79 4.90 -4.21
N VAL A 35 -14.56 4.49 -4.53
CA VAL A 35 -13.93 4.80 -5.82
C VAL A 35 -14.08 3.69 -6.86
N ARG A 36 -14.78 2.62 -6.55
CA ARG A 36 -14.95 1.48 -7.47
C ARG A 36 -15.40 1.87 -8.87
N ASN A 37 -16.23 2.91 -8.97
CA ASN A 37 -16.83 3.31 -10.23
C ASN A 37 -16.10 4.46 -10.92
N ASP A 38 -15.17 5.13 -10.21
CA ASP A 38 -14.57 6.37 -10.67
C ASP A 38 -13.15 6.22 -11.19
N LEU A 39 -12.45 5.15 -10.79
CA LEU A 39 -11.07 4.93 -11.17
C LEU A 39 -10.96 3.73 -12.07
N ALA A 40 -10.13 3.85 -13.10
CA ALA A 40 -9.66 2.69 -13.85
C ALA A 40 -9.04 1.70 -12.86
N LYS A 41 -9.16 0.41 -13.15
CA LYS A 41 -8.55 -0.62 -12.33
C LYS A 41 -7.03 -0.40 -12.25
N PRO A 42 -6.45 -0.32 -11.06
CA PRO A 42 -5.03 -0.10 -10.94
C PRO A 42 -4.23 -1.32 -11.40
N ASP A 43 -3.12 -1.08 -12.06
CA ASP A 43 -2.15 -2.13 -12.39
C ASP A 43 -1.27 -2.45 -11.18
N ILE A 44 -0.88 -1.43 -10.45
CA ILE A 44 0.04 -1.52 -9.33
C ILE A 44 -0.54 -0.74 -8.16
N VAL A 45 -0.49 -1.32 -6.97
CA VAL A 45 -0.85 -0.66 -5.73
C VAL A 45 0.40 -0.54 -4.86
N VAL A 46 0.68 0.66 -4.39
CA VAL A 46 1.77 0.91 -3.45
C VAL A 46 1.17 1.27 -2.10
N LEU A 47 1.56 0.53 -1.07
CA LEU A 47 1.08 0.70 0.30
C LEU A 47 2.20 1.17 1.21
N ASP A 48 1.89 2.11 2.06
CA ASP A 48 2.74 2.54 3.16
C ASP A 48 1.89 2.65 4.43
N PRO A 49 1.45 1.50 4.97
CA PRO A 49 0.48 1.49 6.06
C PRO A 49 1.12 1.83 7.41
N PRO A 50 0.30 2.17 8.41
CA PRO A 50 0.78 2.36 9.78
C PRO A 50 1.25 1.03 10.37
N ARG A 51 1.74 1.06 11.62
CA ARG A 51 2.23 -0.13 12.34
C ARG A 51 1.24 -1.29 12.39
N ALA A 52 -0.04 -0.98 12.45
CA ALA A 52 -1.07 -2.01 12.45
C ALA A 52 -1.18 -2.76 11.11
N GLY A 53 -0.51 -2.29 10.08
CA GLY A 53 -0.56 -2.86 8.74
C GLY A 53 -1.78 -2.40 7.96
N ALA A 54 -1.94 -2.94 6.77
CA ALA A 54 -3.07 -2.63 5.90
C ALA A 54 -4.36 -3.30 6.40
N ARG A 55 -4.24 -4.46 6.98
CA ARG A 55 -5.33 -5.30 7.49
C ARG A 55 -6.15 -5.98 6.38
N ALA A 56 -6.92 -6.96 6.80
CA ALA A 56 -7.62 -7.85 5.88
C ALA A 56 -8.58 -7.14 4.92
N LYS A 57 -9.30 -6.13 5.41
CA LYS A 57 -10.28 -5.40 4.59
C LYS A 57 -9.60 -4.70 3.40
N VAL A 58 -8.51 -3.98 3.65
CA VAL A 58 -7.76 -3.29 2.59
C VAL A 58 -7.11 -4.31 1.65
N CYS A 59 -6.55 -5.40 2.17
CA CYS A 59 -5.99 -6.45 1.34
C CYS A 59 -7.04 -7.05 0.40
N ARG A 60 -8.25 -7.30 0.88
CA ARG A 60 -9.35 -7.79 0.04
C ARG A 60 -9.75 -6.78 -1.03
N GLN A 61 -9.80 -5.50 -0.67
CA GLN A 61 -10.13 -4.44 -1.64
C GLN A 61 -9.07 -4.36 -2.75
N ILE A 62 -7.80 -4.52 -2.39
CA ILE A 62 -6.71 -4.56 -3.37
C ILE A 62 -6.88 -5.77 -4.30
N ALA A 63 -7.16 -6.94 -3.75
CA ALA A 63 -7.39 -8.13 -4.55
C ALA A 63 -8.59 -7.97 -5.49
N GLU A 64 -9.67 -7.38 -5.02
CA GLU A 64 -10.87 -7.11 -5.83
C GLU A 64 -10.60 -6.11 -6.95
N SER A 65 -9.64 -5.21 -6.77
CA SER A 65 -9.27 -4.23 -7.79
C SER A 65 -8.61 -4.89 -9.01
N GLY A 66 -8.06 -6.09 -8.83
CA GLY A 66 -7.36 -6.80 -9.89
C GLY A 66 -5.94 -6.33 -10.15
N ALA A 67 -5.34 -5.56 -9.23
CA ALA A 67 -3.96 -5.11 -9.37
C ALA A 67 -3.02 -6.29 -9.61
N ARG A 68 -2.09 -6.14 -10.56
CA ARG A 68 -1.13 -7.20 -10.90
C ARG A 68 0.01 -7.30 -9.90
N SER A 69 0.35 -6.18 -9.27
CA SER A 69 1.45 -6.09 -8.32
C SER A 69 1.09 -5.20 -7.15
N VAL A 70 1.62 -5.54 -6.00
CA VAL A 70 1.47 -4.75 -4.77
C VAL A 70 2.86 -4.52 -4.19
N VAL A 71 3.21 -3.27 -3.96
CA VAL A 71 4.44 -2.89 -3.27
C VAL A 71 4.04 -2.45 -1.87
N TYR A 72 4.59 -3.10 -0.86
CA TYR A 72 4.25 -2.88 0.53
C TYR A 72 5.48 -2.36 1.28
N ILE A 73 5.39 -1.15 1.79
CA ILE A 73 6.45 -0.53 2.60
C ILE A 73 6.06 -0.69 4.05
N ALA A 74 6.77 -1.56 4.76
CA ALA A 74 6.41 -1.95 6.13
C ALA A 74 7.38 -1.38 7.15
N CYS A 75 6.85 -0.83 8.23
CA CYS A 75 7.64 -0.43 9.38
C CYS A 75 7.55 -1.45 10.54
N ASP A 76 6.65 -2.42 10.44
CA ASP A 76 6.47 -3.45 11.46
C ASP A 76 6.46 -4.85 10.83
N PRO A 77 7.44 -5.72 11.19
CA PRO A 77 7.53 -7.05 10.57
C PRO A 77 6.36 -7.97 10.91
N ALA A 78 5.77 -7.85 12.09
CA ALA A 78 4.64 -8.70 12.48
C ALA A 78 3.41 -8.39 11.63
N SER A 79 3.12 -7.12 11.41
CA SER A 79 2.00 -6.69 10.55
C SER A 79 2.23 -7.09 9.10
N LEU A 80 3.47 -6.97 8.62
CA LEU A 80 3.83 -7.42 7.28
C LEU A 80 3.60 -8.93 7.13
N ALA A 81 4.02 -9.73 8.10
CA ALA A 81 3.82 -11.18 8.05
C ALA A 81 2.34 -11.54 7.99
N ARG A 82 1.51 -10.89 8.81
CA ARG A 82 0.06 -11.11 8.80
C ARG A 82 -0.55 -10.72 7.46
N ASP A 83 -0.23 -9.54 6.94
CA ASP A 83 -0.77 -9.07 5.67
C ASP A 83 -0.24 -9.90 4.48
N THR A 84 0.99 -10.40 4.58
CA THR A 84 1.54 -11.34 3.59
C THR A 84 0.71 -12.62 3.52
N ALA A 85 0.36 -13.19 4.67
CA ALA A 85 -0.50 -14.38 4.71
C ALA A 85 -1.89 -14.08 4.12
N THR A 86 -2.45 -12.92 4.42
CA THR A 86 -3.74 -12.51 3.86
C THR A 86 -3.66 -12.36 2.34
N LEU A 87 -2.64 -11.66 1.83
CA LEU A 87 -2.45 -11.49 0.39
C LEU A 87 -2.21 -12.81 -0.32
N ALA A 88 -1.48 -13.73 0.31
CA ALA A 88 -1.28 -15.08 -0.23
C ALA A 88 -2.61 -15.82 -0.39
N SER A 89 -3.48 -15.74 0.60
CA SER A 89 -4.81 -16.34 0.53
C SER A 89 -5.69 -15.72 -0.56
N LEU A 90 -5.38 -14.50 -0.97
CA LEU A 90 -6.11 -13.77 -2.01
C LEU A 90 -5.47 -13.90 -3.40
N GLY A 91 -4.44 -14.73 -3.54
CA GLY A 91 -3.83 -15.03 -4.83
C GLY A 91 -2.60 -14.20 -5.18
N TYR A 92 -1.96 -13.56 -4.20
CA TYR A 92 -0.72 -12.82 -4.40
C TYR A 92 0.47 -13.56 -3.79
N ASP A 93 1.49 -13.79 -4.59
CA ASP A 93 2.72 -14.42 -4.13
C ASP A 93 3.77 -13.37 -3.79
N LEU A 94 4.51 -13.59 -2.71
CA LEU A 94 5.64 -12.74 -2.36
C LEU A 94 6.77 -13.00 -3.36
N ALA A 95 7.07 -11.99 -4.18
CA ALA A 95 8.06 -12.12 -5.25
C ALA A 95 9.45 -11.65 -4.81
N ASP A 96 9.52 -10.62 -3.96
CA ASP A 96 10.78 -10.09 -3.47
C ASP A 96 10.55 -9.39 -2.13
N ILE A 97 11.56 -9.37 -1.29
CA ILE A 97 11.53 -8.66 -0.02
C ILE A 97 12.93 -8.11 0.28
N ARG A 98 12.99 -6.83 0.67
CA ARG A 98 14.25 -6.17 1.02
C ARG A 98 14.08 -5.37 2.30
N ALA A 99 15.05 -5.48 3.19
CA ALA A 99 15.09 -4.75 4.44
C ALA A 99 16.13 -3.63 4.37
N PHE A 100 15.77 -2.46 4.88
CA PHE A 100 16.63 -1.29 4.88
C PHE A 100 16.78 -0.79 6.32
N ASP A 101 18.03 -0.74 6.79
CA ASP A 101 18.35 -0.18 8.10
C ASP A 101 18.58 1.32 7.95
N ILE A 102 17.50 2.08 7.90
CA ILE A 102 17.53 3.52 7.67
C ILE A 102 17.95 4.28 8.92
N TYR A 103 17.71 3.68 10.10
CA TYR A 103 18.04 4.28 11.40
C TYR A 103 18.97 3.34 12.17
N PRO A 104 20.29 3.32 11.87
CA PRO A 104 21.20 2.26 12.33
C PRO A 104 21.39 2.18 13.85
N THR A 105 21.03 3.21 14.60
CA THR A 105 21.12 3.19 16.08
C THR A 105 19.80 2.85 16.74
N THR A 106 18.79 2.48 15.98
CA THR A 106 17.45 2.14 16.47
C THR A 106 17.04 0.75 16.03
N HIS A 107 15.94 0.23 16.57
CA HIS A 107 15.37 -1.05 16.16
C HIS A 107 14.40 -0.90 14.96
N HIS A 108 14.38 0.26 14.32
CA HIS A 108 13.47 0.53 13.22
C HIS A 108 14.10 0.14 11.89
N VAL A 109 13.57 -0.93 11.30
CA VAL A 109 13.95 -1.40 9.96
C VAL A 109 12.74 -1.22 9.06
N GLU A 110 12.96 -0.54 7.93
CA GLU A 110 11.94 -0.46 6.87
C GLU A 110 12.12 -1.64 5.93
N THR A 111 11.01 -2.28 5.60
CA THR A 111 11.01 -3.43 4.70
C THR A 111 10.14 -3.12 3.50
N VAL A 112 10.63 -3.43 2.31
CA VAL A 112 9.87 -3.30 1.07
C VAL A 112 9.60 -4.69 0.53
N ALA A 113 8.33 -5.04 0.38
CA ALA A 113 7.90 -6.34 -0.14
C ALA A 113 7.16 -6.13 -1.46
N LEU A 114 7.47 -6.96 -2.44
CA LEU A 114 6.79 -6.99 -3.73
C LEU A 114 5.94 -8.25 -3.82
N PHE A 115 4.66 -8.07 -4.06
CA PHE A 115 3.72 -9.16 -4.31
C PHE A 115 3.27 -9.12 -5.76
N ARG A 116 3.11 -10.28 -6.35
CA ARG A 116 2.58 -10.42 -7.71
C ARG A 116 1.37 -11.34 -7.70
N LYS A 117 0.37 -10.97 -8.48
CA LYS A 117 -0.80 -11.80 -8.66
C LYS A 117 -0.38 -13.13 -9.28
N ALA A 118 -0.78 -14.24 -8.65
CA ALA A 118 -0.47 -15.57 -9.16
C ALA A 118 -1.17 -15.81 -10.50
N THR A 119 -0.43 -16.41 -11.43
CA THR A 119 -0.96 -16.78 -12.76
C THR A 119 -1.55 -18.19 -12.72
N ARG A 120 -2.65 -18.34 -12.02
CA ARG A 120 -3.31 -19.66 -11.90
C ARG A 120 -4.62 -19.70 -12.66
#